data_943a3e36285e18e511f531e2996070ec
#
_entry.id   943a3e36285e18e511f531e2996070ec
#
_cell.length_a   1.000
_cell.length_b   1.000
_cell.length_c   1.000
_cell.angle_alpha   90.00
_cell.angle_beta   90.00
_cell.angle_gamma   90.00
#
_symmetry.space_group_name_H-M   'P 1'
#
loop_
_entity.id
_entity.type
_entity.pdbx_description
1 polymer ?
#
loop_
_entity_poly.entity_id
_entity_poly.type
_entity_poly.pdbx_seq_one_letter_code
_entity_poly.pdbx_strand_id
1 'polypeptide(L)'
;DVVVIGAGVVGLAIAARLAEKGFSVILLEKESKFGTGISSRNSEVIHAGIYYKTDSLKATLCLRGKTLIYDHCKQYNIAHKKIGKLFLAVGSDEISRLEHTQKQALSNGLEDLIHLNQKQLKKLEPELHGVAALFSPSSGILDSHGFMKSLLGLAEGNKAIFAPLSPVENAEPIPNGWKIYIGGNEPTSITCNLVINSTGLHAISLSKKLFPKRKTPKLFPTKGSYLRYSGKSPVQHIVYPSIIPGKIEDRVDATPDLGGSLRFGPNVEQARSLEDFSMKD
;
A
#
# COMPACT_ATOMS: atom_id res chain seq x y z
N ASP A 1 -8.94 -10.99 23.73
CA ASP A 1 -7.63 -10.40 24.04
C ASP A 1 -7.42 -9.09 23.27
N VAL A 2 -7.63 -9.10 21.94
CA VAL A 2 -7.30 -8.00 21.06
C VAL A 2 -8.47 -7.59 20.19
N VAL A 3 -8.72 -6.29 20.11
CA VAL A 3 -9.62 -5.70 19.12
C VAL A 3 -8.79 -4.92 18.11
N VAL A 4 -8.94 -5.28 16.83
CA VAL A 4 -8.37 -4.55 15.68
C VAL A 4 -9.48 -3.73 15.04
N ILE A 5 -9.30 -2.43 14.93
CA ILE A 5 -10.30 -1.51 14.36
C ILE A 5 -9.89 -1.14 12.95
N GLY A 6 -10.71 -1.50 11.96
CA GLY A 6 -10.50 -1.27 10.53
C GLY A 6 -9.97 -2.50 9.80
N ALA A 7 -10.75 -3.04 8.86
CA ALA A 7 -10.43 -4.20 8.04
C ALA A 7 -9.82 -3.81 6.67
N GLY A 8 -8.98 -2.78 6.62
CA GLY A 8 -8.07 -2.54 5.53
C GLY A 8 -6.91 -3.55 5.53
N VAL A 9 -6.05 -3.52 4.52
CA VAL A 9 -4.93 -4.47 4.37
C VAL A 9 -4.04 -4.57 5.61
N VAL A 10 -3.81 -3.46 6.32
CA VAL A 10 -2.99 -3.43 7.54
C VAL A 10 -3.71 -4.13 8.69
N GLY A 11 -4.98 -3.82 8.94
CA GLY A 11 -5.78 -4.46 9.99
C GLY A 11 -5.94 -5.96 9.76
N LEU A 12 -6.19 -6.38 8.51
CA LEU A 12 -6.28 -7.78 8.11
C LEU A 12 -4.96 -8.53 8.39
N ALA A 13 -3.81 -7.94 8.00
CA ALA A 13 -2.51 -8.55 8.24
C ALA A 13 -2.19 -8.69 9.75
N ILE A 14 -2.55 -7.68 10.55
CA ILE A 14 -2.37 -7.72 12.00
C ILE A 14 -3.29 -8.77 12.62
N ALA A 15 -4.57 -8.80 12.24
CA ALA A 15 -5.53 -9.77 12.74
C ALA A 15 -5.10 -11.21 12.43
N ALA A 16 -4.69 -11.48 11.18
CA ALA A 16 -4.18 -12.78 10.77
C ALA A 16 -2.97 -13.20 11.63
N ARG A 17 -2.01 -12.29 11.80
CA ARG A 17 -0.78 -12.60 12.53
C ARG A 17 -1.02 -12.82 14.03
N LEU A 18 -1.91 -12.06 14.65
CA LEU A 18 -2.24 -12.23 16.06
C LEU A 18 -3.04 -13.51 16.31
N ALA A 19 -4.02 -13.80 15.45
CA ALA A 19 -4.79 -15.05 15.53
C ALA A 19 -3.89 -16.28 15.37
N GLU A 20 -2.96 -16.25 14.40
CA GLU A 20 -1.94 -17.31 14.22
C GLU A 20 -1.06 -17.50 15.47
N LYS A 21 -0.85 -16.45 16.26
CA LYS A 21 -0.11 -16.50 17.53
C LYS A 21 -0.97 -16.98 18.70
N GLY A 22 -2.23 -17.33 18.49
CA GLY A 22 -3.15 -17.85 19.49
C GLY A 22 -3.89 -16.78 20.30
N PHE A 23 -3.81 -15.49 19.91
CA PHE A 23 -4.64 -14.46 20.54
C PHE A 23 -6.09 -14.57 20.07
N SER A 24 -7.03 -14.33 20.98
CA SER A 24 -8.43 -14.10 20.64
C SER A 24 -8.56 -12.71 20.00
N VAL A 25 -8.96 -12.64 18.74
CA VAL A 25 -8.99 -11.41 17.93
C VAL A 25 -10.41 -11.14 17.44
N ILE A 26 -10.87 -9.89 17.63
CA ILE A 26 -12.06 -9.36 16.96
C ILE A 26 -11.60 -8.23 16.02
N LEU A 27 -11.95 -8.35 14.74
CA LEU A 27 -11.66 -7.36 13.69
C LEU A 27 -12.95 -6.59 13.38
N LEU A 28 -13.05 -5.34 13.82
CA LEU A 28 -14.21 -4.47 13.62
C LEU A 28 -14.04 -3.65 12.32
N GLU A 29 -15.09 -3.60 11.50
CA GLU A 29 -15.14 -2.78 10.29
C GLU A 29 -16.48 -2.04 10.20
N LYS A 30 -16.44 -0.73 9.89
CA LYS A 30 -17.65 0.08 9.75
C LYS A 30 -18.44 -0.22 8.48
N GLU A 31 -17.77 -0.64 7.43
CA GLU A 31 -18.39 -0.97 6.15
C GLU A 31 -18.89 -2.42 6.13
N SER A 32 -19.72 -2.76 5.14
CA SER A 32 -20.26 -4.12 4.99
C SER A 32 -19.23 -5.15 4.51
N LYS A 33 -18.06 -4.68 4.03
CA LYS A 33 -16.98 -5.52 3.44
C LYS A 33 -15.63 -5.00 3.88
N PHE A 34 -14.64 -5.90 3.92
CA PHE A 34 -13.24 -5.53 4.13
C PHE A 34 -12.67 -4.74 2.95
N GLY A 35 -11.63 -3.96 3.21
CA GLY A 35 -10.78 -3.35 2.18
C GLY A 35 -11.40 -2.23 1.37
N THR A 36 -12.60 -1.77 1.67
CA THR A 36 -13.38 -0.79 0.87
C THR A 36 -12.84 0.64 0.91
N GLY A 37 -11.95 0.96 1.84
CA GLY A 37 -11.27 2.25 1.94
C GLY A 37 -10.12 2.41 0.95
N ILE A 38 -9.00 2.99 1.41
CA ILE A 38 -7.81 3.21 0.57
C ILE A 38 -7.14 1.90 0.12
N SER A 39 -7.38 0.78 0.81
CA SER A 39 -6.84 -0.52 0.44
C SER A 39 -7.38 -1.08 -0.88
N SER A 40 -8.53 -0.60 -1.37
CA SER A 40 -9.05 -0.89 -2.71
C SER A 40 -8.68 0.15 -3.77
N ARG A 41 -7.99 1.23 -3.37
CA ARG A 41 -7.62 2.37 -4.21
C ARG A 41 -6.12 2.51 -4.26
N ASN A 42 -5.46 1.58 -4.92
CA ASN A 42 -4.00 1.50 -5.00
C ASN A 42 -3.56 1.10 -6.42
N SER A 43 -2.28 1.19 -6.70
CA SER A 43 -1.69 0.84 -7.99
C SER A 43 -1.36 -0.65 -8.13
N GLU A 44 -1.56 -1.45 -7.08
CA GLU A 44 -1.23 -2.88 -7.02
C GLU A 44 0.26 -3.20 -7.22
N VAL A 45 1.11 -2.20 -7.10
CA VAL A 45 2.56 -2.34 -7.29
C VAL A 45 3.22 -2.91 -6.03
N ILE A 46 4.00 -3.97 -6.22
CA ILE A 46 4.94 -4.47 -5.21
C ILE A 46 6.21 -3.64 -5.34
N HIS A 47 6.37 -2.67 -4.44
CA HIS A 47 7.52 -1.79 -4.41
C HIS A 47 8.77 -2.49 -3.84
N ALA A 48 9.95 -2.09 -4.35
CA ALA A 48 11.23 -2.67 -3.92
C ALA A 48 12.02 -1.79 -2.91
N GLY A 49 11.48 -0.66 -2.45
CA GLY A 49 12.15 0.18 -1.45
C GLY A 49 13.24 1.11 -2.01
N ILE A 50 13.25 1.36 -3.34
CA ILE A 50 14.35 1.94 -4.10
C ILE A 50 14.74 3.35 -3.63
N TYR A 51 13.77 4.26 -3.52
CA TYR A 51 14.00 5.71 -3.38
C TYR A 51 13.48 6.30 -2.07
N TYR A 52 13.17 5.46 -1.09
CA TYR A 52 12.76 5.95 0.23
C TYR A 52 13.98 6.41 1.03
N LYS A 53 13.76 7.39 1.90
CA LYS A 53 14.82 7.90 2.78
C LYS A 53 15.46 6.75 3.56
N THR A 54 16.78 6.63 3.50
CA THR A 54 17.56 5.63 4.23
C THR A 54 17.26 5.72 5.74
N ASP A 55 17.27 4.58 6.41
CA ASP A 55 16.94 4.40 7.83
C ASP A 55 15.50 4.75 8.21
N SER A 56 14.64 5.05 7.25
CA SER A 56 13.22 5.20 7.53
C SER A 56 12.54 3.82 7.65
N LEU A 57 11.51 3.75 8.51
CA LEU A 57 10.65 2.57 8.59
C LEU A 57 10.08 2.20 7.22
N LYS A 58 9.80 3.19 6.36
CA LYS A 58 9.29 2.96 5.02
C LYS A 58 10.29 2.22 4.14
N ALA A 59 11.58 2.57 4.17
CA ALA A 59 12.62 1.87 3.43
C ALA A 59 12.80 0.42 3.95
N THR A 60 13.02 0.27 5.25
CA THR A 60 13.26 -1.04 5.88
C THR A 60 12.08 -2.00 5.72
N LEU A 61 10.86 -1.52 6.00
CA LEU A 61 9.67 -2.35 5.93
C LEU A 61 9.25 -2.65 4.49
N CYS A 62 9.55 -1.78 3.52
CA CYS A 62 9.25 -2.04 2.12
C CYS A 62 10.12 -3.18 1.56
N LEU A 63 11.41 -3.21 1.85
CA LEU A 63 12.31 -4.31 1.46
C LEU A 63 11.86 -5.64 2.04
N ARG A 64 11.64 -5.69 3.35
CA ARG A 64 11.12 -6.89 4.02
C ARG A 64 9.74 -7.28 3.52
N GLY A 65 8.85 -6.31 3.39
CA GLY A 65 7.47 -6.52 2.93
C GLY A 65 7.40 -7.07 1.51
N LYS A 66 8.28 -6.63 0.60
CA LYS A 66 8.41 -7.18 -0.75
C LYS A 66 8.59 -8.70 -0.72
N THR A 67 9.56 -9.18 0.06
CA THR A 67 9.82 -10.63 0.18
C THR A 67 8.61 -11.36 0.77
N LEU A 68 8.07 -10.87 1.89
CA LEU A 68 6.92 -11.47 2.55
C LEU A 68 5.67 -11.53 1.65
N ILE A 69 5.43 -10.49 0.84
CA ILE A 69 4.28 -10.46 -0.09
C ILE A 69 4.45 -11.52 -1.18
N TYR A 70 5.63 -11.66 -1.79
CA TYR A 70 5.86 -12.70 -2.80
C TYR A 70 5.71 -14.10 -2.22
N ASP A 71 6.27 -14.35 -1.04
CA ASP A 71 6.16 -15.64 -0.36
C ASP A 71 4.71 -15.97 -0.02
N HIS A 72 3.96 -14.98 0.50
CA HIS A 72 2.55 -15.12 0.81
C HIS A 72 1.72 -15.39 -0.47
N CYS A 73 1.93 -14.61 -1.53
CA CYS A 73 1.22 -14.80 -2.79
C CYS A 73 1.48 -16.18 -3.39
N LYS A 74 2.71 -16.67 -3.31
CA LYS A 74 3.06 -18.03 -3.75
C LYS A 74 2.40 -19.09 -2.88
N GLN A 75 2.45 -18.94 -1.56
CA GLN A 75 1.90 -19.90 -0.59
C GLN A 75 0.37 -20.04 -0.74
N TYR A 76 -0.34 -18.93 -0.97
CA TYR A 76 -1.80 -18.89 -1.02
C TYR A 76 -2.36 -18.77 -2.44
N ASN A 77 -1.53 -19.00 -3.46
CA ASN A 77 -1.92 -18.96 -4.88
C ASN A 77 -2.63 -17.65 -5.28
N ILE A 78 -2.11 -16.51 -4.81
CA ILE A 78 -2.62 -15.18 -5.16
C ILE A 78 -1.96 -14.73 -6.45
N ALA A 79 -2.75 -14.23 -7.39
CA ALA A 79 -2.24 -13.75 -8.67
C ALA A 79 -1.25 -12.60 -8.46
N HIS A 80 -0.05 -12.77 -8.97
CA HIS A 80 1.03 -11.79 -8.93
C HIS A 80 2.03 -12.02 -10.05
N LYS A 81 2.77 -10.98 -10.43
CA LYS A 81 3.83 -11.07 -11.45
C LYS A 81 5.01 -10.18 -11.08
N LYS A 82 6.23 -10.72 -11.18
CA LYS A 82 7.48 -9.94 -11.13
C LYS A 82 7.73 -9.34 -12.52
N ILE A 83 7.00 -8.31 -12.90
CA ILE A 83 7.15 -7.68 -14.21
C ILE A 83 8.30 -6.68 -14.28
N GLY A 84 8.93 -6.36 -13.14
CA GLY A 84 9.99 -5.36 -13.06
C GLY A 84 9.49 -3.92 -13.22
N LYS A 85 10.40 -2.99 -12.92
CA LYS A 85 10.15 -1.55 -13.01
C LYS A 85 11.34 -0.85 -13.66
N LEU A 86 11.05 0.05 -14.58
CA LEU A 86 12.02 0.94 -15.22
C LEU A 86 11.89 2.36 -14.67
N PHE A 87 13.00 2.98 -14.33
CA PHE A 87 13.12 4.42 -14.17
C PHE A 87 13.75 4.95 -15.45
N LEU A 88 12.99 5.71 -16.24
CA LEU A 88 13.34 6.13 -17.58
C LEU A 88 14.01 7.50 -17.56
N ALA A 89 15.18 7.62 -18.18
CA ALA A 89 15.80 8.89 -18.55
C ALA A 89 15.51 9.18 -20.04
N VAL A 90 14.77 10.25 -20.29
CA VAL A 90 14.42 10.68 -21.66
C VAL A 90 15.55 11.49 -22.28
N GLY A 91 16.19 12.35 -21.49
CA GLY A 91 17.33 13.16 -21.89
C GLY A 91 18.62 12.74 -21.16
N SER A 92 19.78 13.11 -21.74
CA SER A 92 21.09 12.83 -21.14
C SER A 92 21.31 13.54 -19.79
N ASP A 93 20.67 14.67 -19.58
CA ASP A 93 20.68 15.42 -18.31
C ASP A 93 19.99 14.65 -17.16
N GLU A 94 19.16 13.67 -17.48
CA GLU A 94 18.47 12.84 -16.49
C GLU A 94 19.26 11.61 -16.02
N ILE A 95 20.39 11.29 -16.69
CA ILE A 95 21.20 10.10 -16.33
C ILE A 95 21.71 10.19 -14.88
N SER A 96 22.12 11.38 -14.44
CA SER A 96 22.57 11.61 -13.06
C SER A 96 21.49 11.31 -12.01
N ARG A 97 20.20 11.44 -12.38
CA ARG A 97 19.08 11.08 -11.50
C ARG A 97 18.96 9.56 -11.33
N LEU A 98 19.25 8.78 -12.37
CA LEU A 98 19.29 7.31 -12.27
C LEU A 98 20.42 6.86 -11.35
N GLU A 99 21.61 7.47 -11.48
CA GLU A 99 22.75 7.19 -10.60
C GLU A 99 22.43 7.52 -9.13
N HIS A 100 21.80 8.67 -8.89
CA HIS A 100 21.34 9.04 -7.54
C HIS A 100 20.34 8.02 -6.99
N THR A 101 19.36 7.60 -7.81
CA THR A 101 18.37 6.60 -7.44
C THR A 101 19.01 5.25 -7.10
N GLN A 102 20.03 4.85 -7.87
CA GLN A 102 20.78 3.62 -7.58
C GLN A 102 21.56 3.71 -6.26
N LYS A 103 22.26 4.81 -6.03
CA LYS A 103 22.96 5.05 -4.75
C LYS A 103 22.00 4.99 -3.56
N GLN A 104 20.83 5.60 -3.69
CA GLN A 104 19.79 5.55 -2.66
C GLN A 104 19.29 4.12 -2.41
N ALA A 105 19.08 3.33 -3.48
CA ALA A 105 18.66 1.95 -3.38
C ALA A 105 19.71 1.06 -2.69
N LEU A 106 21.00 1.22 -3.05
CA LEU A 106 22.12 0.53 -2.40
C LEU A 106 22.19 0.88 -0.91
N SER A 107 22.04 2.16 -0.56
CA SER A 107 21.98 2.59 0.85
C SER A 107 20.80 2.00 1.61
N ASN A 108 19.73 1.62 0.93
CA ASN A 108 18.59 0.92 1.51
C ASN A 108 18.75 -0.61 1.56
N GLY A 109 19.86 -1.16 1.03
CA GLY A 109 20.11 -2.60 0.96
C GLY A 109 19.51 -3.31 -0.25
N LEU A 110 19.18 -2.57 -1.32
CA LEU A 110 18.71 -3.14 -2.58
C LEU A 110 19.84 -3.12 -3.62
N GLU A 111 20.33 -4.30 -4.02
CA GLU A 111 21.50 -4.47 -4.89
C GLU A 111 21.16 -4.95 -6.30
N ASP A 112 19.89 -5.23 -6.60
CA ASP A 112 19.46 -5.88 -7.83
C ASP A 112 19.16 -4.91 -9.00
N LEU A 113 19.47 -3.63 -8.87
CA LEU A 113 19.22 -2.64 -9.91
C LEU A 113 20.23 -2.74 -11.06
N ILE A 114 19.73 -2.68 -12.28
CA ILE A 114 20.50 -2.85 -13.52
C ILE A 114 20.41 -1.59 -14.36
N HIS A 115 21.56 -0.99 -14.71
CA HIS A 115 21.60 0.08 -15.70
C HIS A 115 21.41 -0.47 -17.11
N LEU A 116 20.52 0.16 -17.86
CA LEU A 116 20.26 -0.13 -19.26
C LEU A 116 20.65 1.08 -20.11
N ASN A 117 21.50 0.87 -21.09
CA ASN A 117 21.73 1.86 -22.14
C ASN A 117 20.56 1.89 -23.14
N GLN A 118 20.55 2.85 -24.04
CA GLN A 118 19.48 3.02 -25.03
C GLN A 118 19.19 1.76 -25.84
N LYS A 119 20.23 1.03 -26.28
CA LYS A 119 20.07 -0.21 -27.06
C LYS A 119 19.43 -1.32 -26.25
N GLN A 120 19.83 -1.47 -24.98
CA GLN A 120 19.27 -2.47 -24.08
C GLN A 120 17.82 -2.13 -23.71
N LEU A 121 17.54 -0.84 -23.44
CA LEU A 121 16.19 -0.35 -23.21
C LEU A 121 15.27 -0.64 -24.40
N LYS A 122 15.69 -0.29 -25.61
CA LYS A 122 14.92 -0.52 -26.85
C LYS A 122 14.66 -2.00 -27.12
N LYS A 123 15.59 -2.88 -26.74
CA LYS A 123 15.39 -4.32 -26.83
C LYS A 123 14.38 -4.84 -25.82
N LEU A 124 14.38 -4.28 -24.59
CA LEU A 124 13.48 -4.70 -23.50
C LEU A 124 12.05 -4.16 -23.70
N GLU A 125 11.93 -2.88 -24.08
CA GLU A 125 10.66 -2.17 -24.29
C GLU A 125 10.74 -1.38 -25.61
N PRO A 126 10.36 -1.99 -26.74
CA PRO A 126 10.49 -1.38 -28.07
C PRO A 126 9.74 -0.06 -28.25
N GLU A 127 8.66 0.17 -27.52
CA GLU A 127 7.84 1.38 -27.61
C GLU A 127 8.33 2.52 -26.71
N LEU A 128 9.30 2.26 -25.82
CA LEU A 128 9.87 3.32 -24.99
C LEU A 128 10.96 4.10 -25.73
N HIS A 129 10.91 5.43 -25.59
CA HIS A 129 11.89 6.36 -26.09
C HIS A 129 12.65 6.97 -24.89
N GLY A 130 13.93 6.63 -24.76
CA GLY A 130 14.81 7.11 -23.71
C GLY A 130 16.26 6.85 -24.03
N VAL A 131 17.17 7.57 -23.39
CA VAL A 131 18.62 7.45 -23.56
C VAL A 131 19.21 6.40 -22.62
N ALA A 132 18.57 6.17 -21.48
CA ALA A 132 18.97 5.17 -20.48
C ALA A 132 17.79 4.82 -19.57
N ALA A 133 17.91 3.73 -18.82
CA ALA A 133 16.99 3.39 -17.74
C ALA A 133 17.71 2.68 -16.60
N LEU A 134 17.10 2.73 -15.41
CA LEU A 134 17.48 1.90 -14.28
C LEU A 134 16.37 0.85 -14.08
N PHE A 135 16.69 -0.42 -14.21
CA PHE A 135 15.74 -1.53 -14.13
C PHE A 135 15.78 -2.19 -12.76
N SER A 136 14.62 -2.35 -12.15
CA SER A 136 14.41 -3.08 -10.89
C SER A 136 13.66 -4.39 -11.17
N PRO A 137 14.33 -5.53 -11.28
CA PRO A 137 13.71 -6.81 -11.62
C PRO A 137 12.81 -7.35 -10.50
N SER A 138 13.04 -6.95 -9.26
CA SER A 138 12.26 -7.42 -8.10
C SER A 138 10.96 -6.66 -7.85
N SER A 139 10.68 -5.58 -8.58
CA SER A 139 9.38 -4.91 -8.56
C SER A 139 8.33 -5.74 -9.29
N GLY A 140 7.06 -5.62 -8.90
CA GLY A 140 5.99 -6.38 -9.52
C GLY A 140 4.62 -5.84 -9.25
N ILE A 141 3.61 -6.63 -9.56
CA ILE A 141 2.19 -6.35 -9.34
C ILE A 141 1.49 -7.57 -8.72
N LEU A 142 0.40 -7.33 -8.00
CA LEU A 142 -0.40 -8.39 -7.37
C LEU A 142 -1.89 -8.07 -7.43
N ASP A 143 -2.72 -9.09 -7.25
CA ASP A 143 -4.13 -8.93 -6.93
C ASP A 143 -4.27 -8.50 -5.46
N SER A 144 -4.46 -7.21 -5.24
CA SER A 144 -4.59 -6.64 -3.90
C SER A 144 -5.84 -7.11 -3.16
N HIS A 145 -6.93 -7.40 -3.89
CA HIS A 145 -8.16 -7.93 -3.29
C HIS A 145 -7.99 -9.38 -2.87
N GLY A 146 -7.44 -10.23 -3.74
CA GLY A 146 -7.10 -11.62 -3.41
C GLY A 146 -6.14 -11.71 -2.23
N PHE A 147 -5.16 -10.80 -2.15
CA PHE A 147 -4.24 -10.70 -1.01
C PHE A 147 -4.98 -10.39 0.29
N MET A 148 -5.88 -9.40 0.30
CA MET A 148 -6.69 -9.07 1.48
C MET A 148 -7.64 -10.21 1.87
N LYS A 149 -8.28 -10.85 0.87
CA LYS A 149 -9.17 -12.01 1.11
C LYS A 149 -8.41 -13.17 1.77
N SER A 150 -7.19 -13.45 1.34
CA SER A 150 -6.38 -14.50 1.95
C SER A 150 -5.99 -14.19 3.40
N LEU A 151 -5.66 -12.92 3.71
CA LEU A 151 -5.39 -12.49 5.07
C LEU A 151 -6.62 -12.63 5.99
N LEU A 152 -7.81 -12.30 5.49
CA LEU A 152 -9.06 -12.52 6.22
C LEU A 152 -9.27 -14.02 6.47
N GLY A 153 -9.15 -14.84 5.43
CA GLY A 153 -9.28 -16.29 5.57
C GLY A 153 -8.30 -16.91 6.57
N LEU A 154 -7.07 -16.39 6.63
CA LEU A 154 -6.10 -16.80 7.65
C LEU A 154 -6.51 -16.38 9.06
N ALA A 155 -7.02 -15.17 9.22
CA ALA A 155 -7.49 -14.70 10.52
C ALA A 155 -8.66 -15.57 11.03
N GLU A 156 -9.69 -15.79 10.19
CA GLU A 156 -10.87 -16.60 10.51
C GLU A 156 -10.51 -18.08 10.71
N GLY A 157 -9.62 -18.65 9.89
CA GLY A 157 -9.11 -20.02 10.03
C GLY A 157 -8.39 -20.24 11.37
N ASN A 158 -7.84 -19.16 11.98
CA ASN A 158 -7.27 -19.16 13.32
C ASN A 158 -8.25 -18.56 14.37
N LYS A 159 -9.56 -18.63 14.13
CA LYS A 159 -10.64 -18.26 15.05
C LYS A 159 -10.77 -16.77 15.36
N ALA A 160 -10.17 -15.87 14.55
CA ALA A 160 -10.52 -14.46 14.65
C ALA A 160 -11.97 -14.23 14.17
N ILE A 161 -12.65 -13.27 14.77
CA ILE A 161 -14.00 -12.89 14.40
C ILE A 161 -13.92 -11.63 13.54
N PHE A 162 -14.42 -11.69 12.31
CA PHE A 162 -14.64 -10.51 11.49
C PHE A 162 -16.06 -9.98 11.73
N ALA A 163 -16.18 -8.73 12.18
CA ALA A 163 -17.44 -8.05 12.45
C ALA A 163 -17.60 -6.83 11.51
N PRO A 164 -18.23 -6.99 10.35
CA PRO A 164 -18.61 -5.88 9.48
C PRO A 164 -19.78 -5.09 10.07
N LEU A 165 -20.08 -3.91 9.53
CA LEU A 165 -21.13 -2.98 9.98
C LEU A 165 -21.03 -2.62 11.47
N SER A 166 -19.81 -2.63 12.00
CA SER A 166 -19.47 -2.42 13.40
C SER A 166 -18.60 -1.16 13.58
N PRO A 167 -19.15 0.05 13.35
CA PRO A 167 -18.40 1.29 13.52
C PRO A 167 -18.03 1.50 14.98
N VAL A 168 -16.77 1.77 15.27
CA VAL A 168 -16.33 2.15 16.61
C VAL A 168 -16.62 3.63 16.83
N GLU A 169 -17.50 3.93 17.75
CA GLU A 169 -17.89 5.29 18.09
C GLU A 169 -16.99 5.89 19.18
N ASN A 170 -16.64 5.09 20.17
CA ASN A 170 -15.79 5.48 21.28
C ASN A 170 -15.06 4.28 21.89
N ALA A 171 -14.03 4.55 22.67
CA ALA A 171 -13.43 3.58 23.57
C ALA A 171 -12.86 4.29 24.79
N GLU A 172 -12.92 3.65 25.93
CA GLU A 172 -12.41 4.17 27.20
C GLU A 172 -11.51 3.14 27.90
N PRO A 173 -10.47 3.61 28.59
CA PRO A 173 -9.65 2.73 29.40
C PRO A 173 -10.42 2.22 30.60
N ILE A 174 -10.25 0.94 30.90
CA ILE A 174 -10.74 0.27 32.11
C ILE A 174 -9.56 -0.39 32.82
N PRO A 175 -9.69 -0.85 34.05
CA PRO A 175 -8.65 -1.66 34.69
C PRO A 175 -8.29 -2.86 33.81
N ASN A 176 -7.02 -2.96 33.41
CA ASN A 176 -6.43 -4.02 32.58
C ASN A 176 -6.92 -4.07 31.11
N GLY A 177 -7.39 -2.96 30.56
CA GLY A 177 -7.78 -2.98 29.14
C GLY A 177 -8.62 -1.79 28.68
N TRP A 178 -9.52 -2.10 27.76
CA TRP A 178 -10.37 -1.13 27.08
C TRP A 178 -11.81 -1.62 27.01
N LYS A 179 -12.75 -0.71 27.15
CA LYS A 179 -14.15 -0.90 26.76
C LYS A 179 -14.41 -0.13 25.48
N ILE A 180 -14.89 -0.83 24.46
CA ILE A 180 -15.12 -0.29 23.11
C ILE A 180 -16.63 -0.22 22.87
N TYR A 181 -17.09 0.94 22.45
CA TYR A 181 -18.48 1.20 22.11
C TYR A 181 -18.63 1.09 20.58
N ILE A 182 -19.47 0.17 20.16
CA ILE A 182 -19.77 -0.15 18.77
C ILE A 182 -21.17 0.39 18.49
N GLY A 183 -21.29 1.24 17.47
CA GLY A 183 -22.55 1.75 16.95
C GLY A 183 -23.14 0.85 15.86
N GLY A 184 -23.90 1.45 14.95
CA GLY A 184 -24.58 0.75 13.86
C GLY A 184 -26.00 0.33 14.22
N ASN A 185 -26.53 -0.70 13.54
CA ASN A 185 -27.92 -1.11 13.71
C ASN A 185 -28.20 -1.76 15.07
N GLU A 186 -27.18 -2.41 15.65
CA GLU A 186 -27.28 -3.09 16.96
C GLU A 186 -26.14 -2.58 17.87
N PRO A 187 -26.31 -1.38 18.47
CA PRO A 187 -25.30 -0.81 19.34
C PRO A 187 -24.94 -1.71 20.50
N THR A 188 -23.66 -1.92 20.75
CA THR A 188 -23.18 -2.78 21.83
C THR A 188 -21.83 -2.30 22.36
N SER A 189 -21.32 -2.98 23.38
CA SER A 189 -19.96 -2.73 23.86
C SER A 189 -19.23 -4.04 24.15
N ILE A 190 -17.93 -4.04 23.92
CA ILE A 190 -17.04 -5.16 24.22
C ILE A 190 -15.86 -4.69 25.04
N THR A 191 -15.23 -5.60 25.74
CA THR A 191 -13.97 -5.34 26.47
C THR A 191 -12.83 -6.14 25.88
N CYS A 192 -11.62 -5.59 25.93
CA CYS A 192 -10.40 -6.26 25.47
C CYS A 192 -9.18 -5.74 26.21
N ASN A 193 -8.08 -6.50 26.17
CA ASN A 193 -6.81 -6.09 26.80
C ASN A 193 -6.05 -5.08 25.93
N LEU A 194 -6.15 -5.22 24.61
CA LEU A 194 -5.41 -4.41 23.64
C LEU A 194 -6.31 -3.93 22.50
N VAL A 195 -6.16 -2.65 22.14
CA VAL A 195 -6.80 -2.04 20.97
C VAL A 195 -5.75 -1.68 19.93
N ILE A 196 -6.00 -2.06 18.69
CA ILE A 196 -5.16 -1.70 17.54
C ILE A 196 -5.97 -0.82 16.59
N ASN A 197 -5.52 0.42 16.43
CA ASN A 197 -6.12 1.38 15.51
C ASN A 197 -5.52 1.21 14.11
N SER A 198 -6.24 0.55 13.20
CA SER A 198 -5.88 0.35 11.79
C SER A 198 -6.86 1.06 10.84
N THR A 199 -7.49 2.14 11.28
CA THR A 199 -8.58 2.83 10.57
C THR A 199 -8.13 3.73 9.41
N GLY A 200 -6.89 3.59 8.94
CA GLY A 200 -6.38 4.28 7.77
C GLY A 200 -6.48 5.81 7.88
N LEU A 201 -7.21 6.46 6.99
CA LEU A 201 -7.42 7.91 7.01
C LEU A 201 -8.09 8.41 8.30
N HIS A 202 -8.87 7.58 8.99
CA HIS A 202 -9.54 7.92 10.23
C HIS A 202 -8.70 7.64 11.49
N ALA A 203 -7.45 7.13 11.34
CA ALA A 203 -6.63 6.74 12.49
C ALA A 203 -6.34 7.90 13.44
N ILE A 204 -6.14 9.11 12.92
CA ILE A 204 -5.89 10.31 13.73
C ILE A 204 -7.15 10.74 14.49
N SER A 205 -8.32 10.72 13.83
CA SER A 205 -9.58 11.10 14.48
C SER A 205 -9.95 10.13 15.60
N LEU A 206 -9.77 8.83 15.37
CA LEU A 206 -9.96 7.83 16.42
C LEU A 206 -8.94 8.01 17.55
N SER A 207 -7.66 8.21 17.24
CA SER A 207 -6.64 8.46 18.25
C SER A 207 -6.94 9.67 19.15
N LYS A 208 -7.51 10.73 18.59
CA LYS A 208 -7.95 11.92 19.37
C LYS A 208 -9.10 11.58 20.32
N LYS A 209 -10.02 10.72 19.91
CA LYS A 209 -11.11 10.24 20.79
C LYS A 209 -10.56 9.40 21.95
N LEU A 210 -9.68 8.45 21.63
CA LEU A 210 -9.08 7.54 22.62
C LEU A 210 -8.13 8.26 23.60
N PHE A 211 -7.41 9.28 23.11
CA PHE A 211 -6.37 9.98 23.87
C PHE A 211 -6.49 11.49 23.67
N PRO A 212 -7.53 12.15 24.20
CA PRO A 212 -7.82 13.57 23.93
C PRO A 212 -6.70 14.52 24.37
N LYS A 213 -5.90 14.14 25.36
CA LYS A 213 -4.75 14.92 25.85
C LYS A 213 -3.46 14.67 25.04
N ARG A 214 -3.44 13.67 24.14
CA ARG A 214 -2.23 13.31 23.40
C ARG A 214 -2.10 14.15 22.13
N LYS A 215 -0.92 14.69 21.89
CA LYS A 215 -0.62 15.40 20.64
C LYS A 215 -0.64 14.40 19.48
N THR A 216 -1.45 14.68 18.47
CA THR A 216 -1.54 13.87 17.24
C THR A 216 -0.91 14.62 16.06
N PRO A 217 -0.36 13.92 15.07
CA PRO A 217 0.14 14.55 13.86
C PRO A 217 -0.99 15.23 13.06
N LYS A 218 -0.63 16.22 12.24
CA LYS A 218 -1.56 16.79 11.27
C LYS A 218 -1.66 15.86 10.06
N LEU A 219 -2.87 15.71 9.53
CA LEU A 219 -3.14 14.98 8.30
C LEU A 219 -3.35 15.97 7.15
N PHE A 220 -2.68 15.72 6.02
CA PHE A 220 -2.83 16.46 4.78
C PHE A 220 -3.31 15.47 3.71
N PRO A 221 -4.64 15.31 3.52
CA PRO A 221 -5.14 14.32 2.59
C PRO A 221 -4.87 14.75 1.15
N THR A 222 -4.32 13.84 0.37
CA THR A 222 -4.16 13.96 -1.07
C THR A 222 -4.88 12.82 -1.76
N LYS A 223 -5.36 13.04 -2.97
CA LYS A 223 -5.93 12.00 -3.82
C LYS A 223 -5.17 11.92 -5.13
N GLY A 224 -5.07 10.71 -5.67
CA GLY A 224 -4.45 10.44 -6.96
C GLY A 224 -5.46 9.84 -7.92
N SER A 225 -5.57 10.44 -9.10
CA SER A 225 -6.41 9.95 -10.19
C SER A 225 -5.57 9.19 -11.21
N TYR A 226 -6.15 8.15 -11.80
CA TYR A 226 -5.51 7.35 -12.84
C TYR A 226 -6.35 7.35 -14.11
N LEU A 227 -5.69 7.49 -15.25
CA LEU A 227 -6.28 7.28 -16.56
C LEU A 227 -6.02 5.84 -17.01
N ARG A 228 -7.05 5.17 -17.48
CA ARG A 228 -6.92 3.83 -18.08
C ARG A 228 -6.75 3.95 -19.58
N TYR A 229 -5.72 3.32 -20.13
CA TYR A 229 -5.51 3.21 -21.55
C TYR A 229 -6.49 2.17 -22.14
N SER A 230 -7.19 2.53 -23.19
CA SER A 230 -8.23 1.67 -23.78
C SER A 230 -7.71 0.60 -24.74
N GLY A 231 -6.42 0.70 -25.14
CA GLY A 231 -5.75 -0.26 -26.02
C GLY A 231 -4.98 -1.35 -25.28
N LYS A 232 -4.33 -2.22 -26.04
CA LYS A 232 -3.33 -3.16 -25.50
C LYS A 232 -2.14 -2.38 -24.99
N SER A 233 -1.66 -2.72 -23.79
CA SER A 233 -0.48 -2.03 -23.21
C SER A 233 0.70 -2.09 -24.18
N PRO A 234 1.30 -0.95 -24.55
CA PRO A 234 2.51 -0.91 -25.36
C PRO A 234 3.76 -1.31 -24.57
N VAL A 235 3.67 -1.38 -23.24
CA VAL A 235 4.77 -1.74 -22.36
C VAL A 235 4.41 -2.93 -21.49
N GLN A 236 5.42 -3.73 -21.14
CA GLN A 236 5.26 -4.93 -20.31
C GLN A 236 5.70 -4.70 -18.86
N HIS A 237 6.56 -3.72 -18.62
CA HIS A 237 7.11 -3.37 -17.32
C HIS A 237 6.42 -2.13 -16.75
N ILE A 238 6.53 -1.95 -15.44
CA ILE A 238 6.16 -0.69 -14.79
C ILE A 238 7.16 0.38 -15.25
N VAL A 239 6.69 1.51 -15.71
CA VAL A 239 7.57 2.61 -16.18
C VAL A 239 7.33 3.86 -15.34
N TYR A 240 8.38 4.32 -14.72
CA TYR A 240 8.43 5.57 -13.95
C TYR A 240 9.40 6.53 -14.65
N PRO A 241 9.10 7.83 -14.69
CA PRO A 241 10.10 8.82 -15.05
C PRO A 241 11.30 8.78 -14.09
N SER A 242 12.45 9.30 -14.53
CA SER A 242 13.59 9.52 -13.65
C SER A 242 13.19 10.39 -12.45
N ILE A 243 13.63 10.01 -11.25
CA ILE A 243 13.20 10.69 -10.03
C ILE A 243 14.03 11.94 -9.78
N ILE A 244 13.36 13.08 -9.65
CA ILE A 244 13.99 14.32 -9.19
C ILE A 244 14.12 14.21 -7.66
N PRO A 245 15.33 14.30 -7.08
CA PRO A 245 15.51 14.27 -5.64
C PRO A 245 14.62 15.30 -4.94
N GLY A 246 13.85 14.86 -3.94
CA GLY A 246 12.92 15.71 -3.19
C GLY A 246 11.57 16.01 -3.88
N LYS A 247 11.34 15.55 -5.12
CA LYS A 247 10.09 15.76 -5.88
C LYS A 247 9.49 14.43 -6.36
N ILE A 248 9.24 13.52 -5.44
CA ILE A 248 8.74 12.17 -5.77
C ILE A 248 7.29 12.21 -6.30
N GLU A 249 6.54 13.24 -5.98
CA GLU A 249 5.08 13.33 -6.21
C GLU A 249 4.72 13.92 -7.58
N ASP A 250 5.64 14.64 -8.24
CA ASP A 250 5.39 15.33 -9.51
C ASP A 250 5.66 14.41 -10.72
N ARG A 251 5.03 13.24 -10.77
CA ARG A 251 5.25 12.31 -11.88
C ARG A 251 3.99 11.53 -12.22
N VAL A 252 3.90 11.11 -13.49
CA VAL A 252 2.88 10.17 -13.97
C VAL A 252 3.58 8.85 -14.31
N ASP A 253 3.18 7.81 -13.62
CA ASP A 253 3.71 6.46 -13.81
C ASP A 253 2.84 5.68 -14.82
N ALA A 254 3.45 4.78 -15.59
CA ALA A 254 2.73 3.83 -16.44
C ALA A 254 2.79 2.44 -15.77
N THR A 255 1.64 1.90 -15.40
CA THR A 255 1.56 0.64 -14.64
C THR A 255 0.64 -0.34 -15.34
N PRO A 256 1.18 -1.42 -15.93
CA PRO A 256 0.38 -2.55 -16.40
C PRO A 256 -0.31 -3.26 -15.23
N ASP A 257 -1.55 -3.72 -15.42
CA ASP A 257 -2.24 -4.58 -14.47
C ASP A 257 -2.12 -6.07 -14.85
N LEU A 258 -2.60 -6.96 -13.97
CA LEU A 258 -2.56 -8.40 -14.21
C LEU A 258 -3.36 -8.83 -15.44
N GLY A 259 -4.36 -8.07 -15.85
CA GLY A 259 -5.18 -8.28 -17.04
C GLY A 259 -4.56 -7.74 -18.33
N GLY A 260 -3.41 -7.06 -18.26
CA GLY A 260 -2.73 -6.48 -19.41
C GLY A 260 -3.23 -5.10 -19.84
N SER A 261 -4.09 -4.45 -19.03
CA SER A 261 -4.45 -3.04 -19.23
C SER A 261 -3.36 -2.13 -18.66
N LEU A 262 -3.23 -0.93 -19.20
CA LEU A 262 -2.27 0.06 -18.74
C LEU A 262 -2.97 1.21 -18.03
N ARG A 263 -2.41 1.66 -16.91
CA ARG A 263 -2.86 2.83 -16.16
C ARG A 263 -1.75 3.88 -16.12
N PHE A 264 -2.13 5.14 -16.31
CA PHE A 264 -1.26 6.30 -16.16
C PHE A 264 -1.68 7.09 -14.92
N GLY A 265 -0.75 7.42 -14.05
CA GLY A 265 -1.01 8.15 -12.82
C GLY A 265 -0.03 7.80 -11.70
N PRO A 266 -0.24 8.39 -10.52
CA PRO A 266 -1.36 9.28 -10.21
C PRO A 266 -1.14 10.71 -10.73
N ASN A 267 -2.24 11.41 -11.06
CA ASN A 267 -2.29 12.85 -11.00
C ASN A 267 -2.68 13.22 -9.56
N VAL A 268 -1.76 13.83 -8.81
CA VAL A 268 -1.94 14.07 -7.37
C VAL A 268 -2.52 15.46 -7.13
N GLU A 269 -3.58 15.55 -6.35
CA GLU A 269 -4.17 16.80 -5.91
C GLU A 269 -4.57 16.76 -4.42
N GLN A 270 -4.74 17.92 -3.82
CA GLN A 270 -5.25 18.00 -2.45
C GLN A 270 -6.71 17.54 -2.40
N ALA A 271 -7.02 16.60 -1.50
CA ALA A 271 -8.37 16.15 -1.27
C ALA A 271 -9.15 17.17 -0.40
N ARG A 272 -10.43 17.35 -0.67
CA ARG A 272 -11.30 18.28 0.07
C ARG A 272 -11.70 17.71 1.44
N SER A 273 -11.85 16.39 1.53
CA SER A 273 -12.16 15.65 2.76
C SER A 273 -11.51 14.26 2.72
N LEU A 274 -11.61 13.50 3.80
CA LEU A 274 -11.13 12.11 3.86
C LEU A 274 -11.96 11.16 2.98
N GLU A 275 -13.18 11.54 2.64
CA GLU A 275 -14.13 10.81 1.81
C GLU A 275 -14.17 11.31 0.36
N ASP A 276 -13.34 12.30 0.00
CA ASP A 276 -13.29 12.84 -1.36
C ASP A 276 -12.54 11.90 -2.31
N PHE A 277 -13.27 11.00 -2.93
CA PHE A 277 -12.81 10.12 -4.01
C PHE A 277 -13.34 10.56 -5.38
N SER A 278 -13.88 11.77 -5.50
CA SER A 278 -14.39 12.31 -6.76
C SER A 278 -13.25 12.52 -7.76
N MET A 279 -13.53 12.29 -9.03
CA MET A 279 -12.66 12.76 -10.13
C MET A 279 -13.12 14.16 -10.55
N LYS A 280 -12.16 15.01 -10.96
CA LYS A 280 -12.50 16.25 -11.68
C LYS A 280 -12.77 15.87 -13.13
N ASP A 281 -13.80 16.45 -13.70
CA ASP A 281 -14.10 16.38 -15.13
C ASP A 281 -13.02 17.06 -15.96
#